data_42874ac58c5bc98188792992d547abed
#
_entry.id   42874ac58c5bc98188792992d547abed
#
_cell.length_a   1.000
_cell.length_b   1.000
_cell.length_c   1.000
_cell.angle_alpha   90.00
_cell.angle_beta   90.00
_cell.angle_gamma   90.00
#
_symmetry.space_group_name_H-M   'P 1'
#
loop_
_entity.id
_entity.type
_entity.pdbx_description
1 polymer ?
#
loop_
_entity_poly.entity_id
_entity_poly.type
_entity_poly.pdbx_seq_one_letter_code
_entity_poly.pdbx_strand_id
1 'polypeptide(L)'
;QINFFKDLRTGDSFKVLVEKQFLKKQFSGFGQIRAATFQFRRKNLSAVYFKPEGKSGGFYTPEGQSLKKQFLKSPLKYTRITSSFTRKRFHPIYKKHMPHLAVDYAAPQGTPIYAISDGEVLSMSRNARSGRYLKLKHQNEYESSYSHLSKYGNHVLKGKKVQQGQIIGYVGSTGAATGPHLCFRLRKNGRSINPLSFQSPGGPDLEEGSKKAF
;
A
#
# COMPACT_ATOMS: atom_id res chain seq x y z
N GLN A 1 7.70 -7.14 9.23
CA GLN A 1 7.22 -5.80 9.58
C GLN A 1 6.98 -5.74 11.09
N ILE A 2 7.59 -4.77 11.78
CA ILE A 2 7.44 -4.57 13.23
C ILE A 2 6.10 -3.89 13.49
N ASN A 3 5.34 -4.41 14.43
CA ASN A 3 4.15 -3.73 14.96
C ASN A 3 4.56 -3.02 16.26
N PHE A 4 4.77 -1.72 16.21
CA PHE A 4 5.23 -0.91 17.34
C PHE A 4 4.31 -0.97 18.58
N PHE A 5 3.04 -1.39 18.44
CA PHE A 5 2.12 -1.55 19.56
C PHE A 5 2.18 -2.93 20.21
N LYS A 6 2.66 -3.96 19.49
CA LYS A 6 2.62 -5.35 19.97
C LYS A 6 3.99 -6.00 20.09
N ASP A 7 4.97 -5.52 19.34
CA ASP A 7 6.24 -6.20 19.16
C ASP A 7 7.37 -5.62 20.01
N LEU A 8 7.25 -4.35 20.47
CA LEU A 8 8.27 -3.69 21.28
C LEU A 8 8.38 -4.31 22.67
N ARG A 9 9.60 -4.43 23.18
CA ARG A 9 9.92 -4.94 24.52
C ARG A 9 10.93 -4.04 25.21
N THR A 10 10.99 -4.13 26.52
CA THR A 10 12.06 -3.51 27.32
C THR A 10 13.42 -4.00 26.81
N GLY A 11 14.34 -3.08 26.60
CA GLY A 11 15.66 -3.34 26.04
C GLY A 11 15.78 -3.17 24.53
N ASP A 12 14.67 -3.03 23.80
CA ASP A 12 14.73 -2.61 22.38
C ASP A 12 15.18 -1.14 22.31
N SER A 13 16.01 -0.82 21.34
CA SER A 13 16.56 0.53 21.16
C SER A 13 16.62 0.93 19.70
N PHE A 14 16.57 2.23 19.43
CA PHE A 14 16.79 2.76 18.10
C PHE A 14 17.75 3.94 18.12
N LYS A 15 18.47 4.13 17.01
CA LYS A 15 19.30 5.31 16.74
C LYS A 15 18.89 5.87 15.39
N VAL A 16 18.84 7.19 15.28
CA VAL A 16 18.49 7.88 14.06
C VAL A 16 19.52 8.96 13.75
N LEU A 17 20.04 8.96 12.54
CA LEU A 17 20.81 10.06 11.99
C LEU A 17 19.87 10.93 11.17
N VAL A 18 19.65 12.17 11.61
CA VAL A 18 18.70 13.10 11.00
C VAL A 18 19.36 14.46 10.79
N GLU A 19 19.02 15.09 9.67
CA GLU A 19 19.41 16.47 9.41
C GLU A 19 18.71 17.42 10.36
N LYS A 20 19.44 18.41 10.86
CA LYS A 20 18.86 19.56 11.56
C LYS A 20 18.77 20.73 10.61
N GLN A 21 17.63 21.37 10.56
CA GLN A 21 17.42 22.58 9.75
C GLN A 21 17.53 23.81 10.64
N PHE A 22 18.17 24.85 10.15
CA PHE A 22 18.36 26.12 10.83
C PHE A 22 17.90 27.26 9.95
N LEU A 23 17.14 28.19 10.49
CA LEU A 23 16.78 29.47 9.87
C LEU A 23 17.46 30.59 10.66
N LYS A 24 18.29 31.40 10.02
CA LYS A 24 19.07 32.49 10.66
C LYS A 24 19.79 32.00 11.94
N LYS A 25 20.43 30.85 11.89
CA LYS A 25 21.14 30.16 12.99
C LYS A 25 20.25 29.65 14.13
N GLN A 26 18.93 29.77 14.05
CA GLN A 26 18.00 29.19 15.00
C GLN A 26 17.49 27.84 14.49
N PHE A 27 17.39 26.86 15.39
CA PHE A 27 16.85 25.55 15.03
C PHE A 27 15.39 25.69 14.56
N SER A 28 15.13 25.24 13.34
CA SER A 28 13.82 25.36 12.68
C SER A 28 13.07 24.02 12.59
N GLY A 29 13.77 22.89 12.74
CA GLY A 29 13.16 21.58 12.64
C GLY A 29 14.12 20.49 12.21
N PHE A 30 13.58 19.29 12.02
CA PHE A 30 14.31 18.17 11.45
C PHE A 30 14.02 18.04 9.96
N GLY A 31 15.07 17.76 9.18
CA GLY A 31 14.99 17.47 7.76
C GLY A 31 14.94 15.98 7.47
N GLN A 32 15.71 15.56 6.48
CA GLN A 32 15.75 14.17 6.01
C GLN A 32 16.39 13.25 7.05
N ILE A 33 15.75 12.11 7.33
CA ILE A 33 16.41 10.99 8.01
C ILE A 33 17.41 10.39 7.04
N ARG A 34 18.70 10.33 7.43
CA ARG A 34 19.79 9.79 6.64
C ARG A 34 20.06 8.32 6.92
N ALA A 35 19.97 7.93 8.17
CA ALA A 35 20.08 6.52 8.56
C ALA A 35 19.27 6.24 9.83
N ALA A 36 18.92 4.99 10.02
CA ALA A 36 18.34 4.52 11.27
C ALA A 36 18.81 3.10 11.55
N THR A 37 19.03 2.79 12.82
CA THR A 37 19.22 1.42 13.30
C THR A 37 18.19 1.12 14.37
N PHE A 38 17.65 -0.09 14.35
CA PHE A 38 16.71 -0.57 15.35
C PHE A 38 17.13 -1.94 15.85
N GLN A 39 17.45 -2.00 17.12
CA GLN A 39 17.73 -3.25 17.83
C GLN A 39 16.43 -3.83 18.36
N PHE A 40 16.05 -5.00 17.84
CA PHE A 40 14.78 -5.64 18.11
C PHE A 40 14.99 -7.13 18.31
N ARG A 41 14.63 -7.65 19.48
CA ARG A 41 14.75 -9.10 19.81
C ARG A 41 16.10 -9.68 19.39
N ARG A 42 17.20 -9.02 19.76
CA ARG A 42 18.61 -9.40 19.39
C ARG A 42 18.91 -9.36 17.88
N LYS A 43 18.03 -8.76 17.06
CA LYS A 43 18.30 -8.48 15.64
C LYS A 43 18.56 -6.99 15.45
N ASN A 44 19.55 -6.67 14.68
CA ASN A 44 19.82 -5.30 14.26
C ASN A 44 19.22 -5.10 12.87
N LEU A 45 18.33 -4.14 12.75
CA LEU A 45 17.75 -3.69 11.50
C LEU A 45 18.33 -2.32 11.18
N SER A 46 18.93 -2.18 10.01
CA SER A 46 19.53 -0.92 9.58
C SER A 46 18.86 -0.44 8.30
N ALA A 47 18.73 0.88 8.21
CA ALA A 47 18.18 1.57 7.05
C ALA A 47 19.06 2.77 6.74
N VAL A 48 19.52 2.91 5.51
CA VAL A 48 20.31 4.03 5.02
C VAL A 48 19.55 4.68 3.88
N TYR A 49 19.40 6.00 3.95
CA TYR A 49 18.80 6.76 2.86
C TYR A 49 19.84 6.98 1.75
N PHE A 50 19.47 6.63 0.54
CA PHE A 50 20.27 6.87 -0.65
C PHE A 50 19.42 7.33 -1.81
N LYS A 51 19.95 8.26 -2.60
CA LYS A 51 19.29 8.74 -3.82
C LYS A 51 20.22 8.48 -5.00
N PRO A 52 20.00 7.40 -5.77
CA PRO A 52 20.73 7.16 -6.99
C PRO A 52 20.54 8.31 -7.98
N GLU A 53 21.55 8.58 -8.80
CA GLU A 53 21.48 9.61 -9.83
C GLU A 53 20.31 9.36 -10.78
N GLY A 54 19.52 10.39 -11.08
CA GLY A 54 18.35 10.31 -11.96
C GLY A 54 17.14 9.54 -11.39
N LYS A 55 17.22 9.03 -10.15
CA LYS A 55 16.13 8.24 -9.52
C LYS A 55 15.60 8.89 -8.24
N SER A 56 14.45 8.43 -7.79
CA SER A 56 13.91 8.81 -6.48
C SER A 56 14.73 8.20 -5.36
N GLY A 57 14.99 8.97 -4.30
CA GLY A 57 15.63 8.45 -3.10
C GLY A 57 14.78 7.41 -2.38
N GLY A 58 15.44 6.53 -1.63
CA GLY A 58 14.81 5.47 -0.85
C GLY A 58 15.68 5.03 0.32
N PHE A 59 15.12 4.16 1.15
CA PHE A 59 15.84 3.51 2.23
C PHE A 59 16.25 2.10 1.81
N TYR A 60 17.50 1.74 2.11
CA TYR A 60 18.11 0.45 1.77
C TYR A 60 18.77 -0.16 3.01
N THR A 61 18.91 -1.49 3.01
CA THR A 61 19.79 -2.15 3.98
C THR A 61 21.24 -1.81 3.67
N PRO A 62 22.21 -2.04 4.57
CA PRO A 62 23.64 -1.84 4.28
C PRO A 62 24.13 -2.62 3.04
N GLU A 63 23.45 -3.71 2.68
CA GLU A 63 23.74 -4.53 1.50
C GLU A 63 23.09 -3.99 0.21
N GLY A 64 22.40 -2.82 0.29
CA GLY A 64 21.73 -2.19 -0.85
C GLY A 64 20.36 -2.79 -1.22
N GLN A 65 19.76 -3.62 -0.35
CA GLN A 65 18.42 -4.13 -0.56
C GLN A 65 17.38 -3.08 -0.22
N SER A 66 16.37 -2.91 -1.07
CA SER A 66 15.33 -1.92 -0.87
C SER A 66 14.41 -2.25 0.31
N LEU A 67 14.27 -1.29 1.22
CA LEU A 67 13.31 -1.38 2.33
C LEU A 67 11.90 -0.89 1.93
N LYS A 68 11.76 -0.25 0.78
CA LYS A 68 10.46 0.12 0.22
C LYS A 68 9.71 -1.15 -0.17
N LYS A 69 8.53 -1.36 0.39
CA LYS A 69 7.64 -2.44 -0.08
C LYS A 69 6.98 -2.03 -1.38
N GLN A 70 6.99 -2.94 -2.35
CA GLN A 70 6.37 -2.69 -3.66
C GLN A 70 4.86 -2.46 -3.53
N PHE A 71 4.22 -3.06 -2.50
CA PHE A 71 2.79 -2.91 -2.24
C PHE A 71 2.52 -2.49 -0.80
N LEU A 72 1.56 -1.58 -0.62
CA LEU A 72 1.01 -1.27 0.69
C LEU A 72 0.25 -2.48 1.25
N LYS A 73 0.26 -2.64 2.56
CA LYS A 73 -0.45 -3.72 3.25
C LYS A 73 -1.98 -3.58 3.16
N SER A 74 -2.48 -2.36 3.08
CA SER A 74 -3.90 -2.04 2.97
C SER A 74 -4.09 -0.82 2.07
N PRO A 75 -5.17 -0.79 1.25
CA PRO A 75 -5.49 0.35 0.39
C PRO A 75 -6.16 1.52 1.13
N LEU A 76 -6.49 1.37 2.41
CA LEU A 76 -7.15 2.42 3.21
C LEU A 76 -6.97 2.17 4.71
N LYS A 77 -7.29 3.19 5.52
CA LYS A 77 -7.60 2.99 6.95
C LYS A 77 -9.02 2.42 7.07
N TYR A 78 -9.19 1.34 7.79
CA TYR A 78 -10.47 0.64 7.93
C TYR A 78 -10.79 0.33 9.41
N THR A 79 -12.08 0.15 9.70
CA THR A 79 -12.54 -0.21 11.05
C THR A 79 -12.38 -1.70 11.29
N ARG A 80 -12.81 -2.52 10.32
CA ARG A 80 -12.74 -3.99 10.38
C ARG A 80 -12.82 -4.61 8.99
N ILE A 81 -12.41 -5.87 8.89
CA ILE A 81 -12.67 -6.70 7.71
C ILE A 81 -14.03 -7.37 7.89
N THR A 82 -14.96 -7.09 6.98
CA THR A 82 -16.32 -7.65 7.00
C THR A 82 -16.46 -8.92 6.18
N SER A 83 -15.58 -9.12 5.19
CA SER A 83 -15.52 -10.37 4.44
C SER A 83 -14.11 -10.65 3.99
N SER A 84 -13.63 -11.83 4.32
CA SER A 84 -12.31 -12.31 3.91
C SER A 84 -12.34 -12.96 2.52
N PHE A 85 -11.16 -13.14 1.94
CA PHE A 85 -10.96 -13.91 0.72
C PHE A 85 -11.36 -15.36 0.95
N THR A 86 -12.29 -15.86 0.15
CA THR A 86 -12.75 -17.27 0.21
C THR A 86 -13.25 -17.76 -1.14
N ARG A 87 -13.11 -19.05 -1.37
CA ARG A 87 -13.66 -19.70 -2.58
C ARG A 87 -15.13 -20.08 -2.43
N LYS A 88 -15.67 -20.12 -1.20
CA LYS A 88 -17.05 -20.50 -0.92
C LYS A 88 -17.57 -19.71 0.26
N ARG A 89 -18.56 -18.83 0.04
CA ARG A 89 -19.33 -18.15 1.09
C ARG A 89 -20.78 -18.03 0.66
N PHE A 90 -21.69 -17.92 1.62
CA PHE A 90 -23.07 -17.54 1.35
C PHE A 90 -23.14 -16.04 1.04
N HIS A 91 -23.68 -15.68 -0.11
CA HIS A 91 -23.79 -14.28 -0.53
C HIS A 91 -25.09 -13.66 0.02
N PRO A 92 -25.05 -12.57 0.81
CA PRO A 92 -26.23 -12.05 1.51
C PRO A 92 -27.32 -11.54 0.55
N ILE A 93 -26.94 -10.95 -0.57
CA ILE A 93 -27.89 -10.40 -1.56
C ILE A 93 -28.38 -11.50 -2.50
N TYR A 94 -27.49 -12.30 -3.07
CA TYR A 94 -27.86 -13.32 -4.07
C TYR A 94 -28.35 -14.63 -3.46
N LYS A 95 -28.32 -14.77 -2.12
CA LYS A 95 -28.85 -15.94 -1.37
C LYS A 95 -28.31 -17.30 -1.86
N LYS A 96 -27.08 -17.35 -2.33
CA LYS A 96 -26.41 -18.58 -2.80
C LYS A 96 -24.92 -18.61 -2.42
N HIS A 97 -24.37 -19.81 -2.39
CA HIS A 97 -22.93 -19.98 -2.20
C HIS A 97 -22.16 -19.56 -3.45
N MET A 98 -21.17 -18.70 -3.27
CA MET A 98 -20.31 -18.23 -4.37
C MET A 98 -18.94 -17.78 -3.84
N PRO A 99 -17.90 -17.77 -4.68
CA PRO A 99 -16.59 -17.31 -4.26
C PRO A 99 -16.58 -15.81 -4.01
N HIS A 100 -15.84 -15.40 -2.98
CA HIS A 100 -15.45 -14.02 -2.71
C HIS A 100 -13.93 -13.89 -2.82
N LEU A 101 -13.45 -13.72 -4.05
CA LEU A 101 -12.01 -13.60 -4.35
C LEU A 101 -11.54 -12.14 -4.18
N ALA A 102 -11.88 -11.57 -3.01
CA ALA A 102 -11.61 -10.19 -2.60
C ALA A 102 -11.59 -10.11 -1.07
N VAL A 103 -11.27 -8.92 -0.54
CA VAL A 103 -11.43 -8.58 0.88
C VAL A 103 -12.32 -7.35 0.97
N ASP A 104 -13.31 -7.39 1.84
CA ASP A 104 -14.18 -6.25 2.10
C ASP A 104 -13.75 -5.55 3.39
N TYR A 105 -13.36 -4.29 3.26
CA TYR A 105 -12.91 -3.41 4.33
C TYR A 105 -14.02 -2.42 4.68
N ALA A 106 -14.63 -2.54 5.85
CA ALA A 106 -15.58 -1.56 6.34
C ALA A 106 -14.87 -0.28 6.74
N ALA A 107 -15.35 0.83 6.21
CA ALA A 107 -14.90 2.17 6.55
C ALA A 107 -16.02 3.18 6.27
N PRO A 108 -16.03 4.33 6.96
CA PRO A 108 -17.01 5.39 6.70
C PRO A 108 -17.00 5.80 5.23
N GLN A 109 -18.18 6.19 4.72
CA GLN A 109 -18.28 6.74 3.37
C GLN A 109 -17.40 7.99 3.26
N GLY A 110 -16.69 8.11 2.12
CA GLY A 110 -15.75 9.20 1.91
C GLY A 110 -14.33 8.96 2.44
N THR A 111 -14.07 7.83 3.12
CA THR A 111 -12.70 7.46 3.52
C THR A 111 -11.80 7.36 2.28
N PRO A 112 -10.63 8.01 2.27
CA PRO A 112 -9.70 7.94 1.14
C PRO A 112 -9.21 6.52 0.88
N ILE A 113 -9.14 6.16 -0.41
CA ILE A 113 -8.60 4.90 -0.92
C ILE A 113 -7.32 5.21 -1.68
N TYR A 114 -6.26 4.49 -1.36
CA TYR A 114 -4.92 4.69 -1.91
C TYR A 114 -4.55 3.61 -2.92
N ALA A 115 -3.81 3.99 -3.95
CA ALA A 115 -3.13 3.02 -4.82
C ALA A 115 -2.13 2.21 -3.98
N ILE A 116 -2.26 0.88 -4.00
CA ILE A 116 -1.39 0.00 -3.19
C ILE A 116 0.03 -0.08 -3.71
N SER A 117 0.27 0.27 -4.97
CA SER A 117 1.56 0.29 -5.67
C SER A 117 1.50 1.30 -6.79
N ASP A 118 2.67 1.70 -7.30
CA ASP A 118 2.76 2.41 -8.57
C ASP A 118 2.07 1.60 -9.67
N GLY A 119 1.42 2.25 -10.61
CA GLY A 119 0.71 1.56 -11.68
C GLY A 119 0.04 2.50 -12.68
N GLU A 120 -0.74 1.90 -13.57
CA GLU A 120 -1.53 2.60 -14.58
C GLU A 120 -3.00 2.26 -14.41
N VAL A 121 -3.86 3.25 -14.62
CA VAL A 121 -5.31 3.07 -14.57
C VAL A 121 -5.79 2.27 -15.79
N LEU A 122 -6.04 0.98 -15.59
CA LEU A 122 -6.49 0.06 -16.63
C LEU A 122 -7.95 0.32 -17.02
N SER A 123 -8.82 0.53 -16.03
CA SER A 123 -10.23 0.85 -16.28
C SER A 123 -10.88 1.60 -15.12
N MET A 124 -11.82 2.45 -15.48
CA MET A 124 -12.75 3.15 -14.59
C MET A 124 -14.15 2.98 -15.17
N SER A 125 -15.10 2.46 -14.39
CA SER A 125 -16.45 2.22 -14.91
C SER A 125 -17.44 2.03 -13.75
N ARG A 126 -18.71 1.82 -14.11
CA ARG A 126 -19.80 1.54 -13.19
C ARG A 126 -20.66 0.39 -13.73
N ASN A 127 -21.03 -0.55 -12.86
CA ASN A 127 -21.98 -1.60 -13.17
C ASN A 127 -22.83 -1.94 -11.94
N ALA A 128 -23.91 -2.73 -12.13
CA ALA A 128 -24.83 -3.08 -11.07
C ALA A 128 -24.16 -3.86 -9.92
N ARG A 129 -23.15 -4.70 -10.21
CA ARG A 129 -22.50 -5.54 -9.18
C ARG A 129 -21.43 -4.76 -8.39
N SER A 130 -20.47 -4.17 -9.08
CA SER A 130 -19.30 -3.52 -8.44
C SER A 130 -19.56 -2.06 -8.09
N GLY A 131 -20.69 -1.50 -8.50
CA GLY A 131 -20.92 -0.07 -8.42
C GLY A 131 -19.88 0.69 -9.25
N ARG A 132 -19.46 1.85 -8.78
CA ARG A 132 -18.31 2.56 -9.34
C ARG A 132 -17.04 1.83 -8.92
N TYR A 133 -16.21 1.49 -9.90
CA TYR A 133 -14.97 0.75 -9.65
C TYR A 133 -13.79 1.28 -10.46
N LEU A 134 -12.60 1.00 -9.95
CA LEU A 134 -11.31 1.31 -10.56
C LEU A 134 -10.46 0.04 -10.61
N LYS A 135 -9.69 -0.15 -11.69
CA LYS A 135 -8.65 -1.18 -11.80
C LYS A 135 -7.32 -0.53 -12.14
N LEU A 136 -6.27 -0.99 -11.47
CA LEU A 136 -4.89 -0.62 -11.76
C LEU A 136 -4.11 -1.83 -12.26
N LYS A 137 -3.26 -1.60 -13.26
CA LYS A 137 -2.20 -2.52 -13.67
C LYS A 137 -0.90 -2.07 -13.01
N HIS A 138 -0.20 -3.00 -12.40
CA HIS A 138 1.09 -2.78 -11.75
C HIS A 138 2.19 -3.55 -12.48
N GLN A 139 3.43 -3.38 -12.06
CA GLN A 139 4.54 -4.18 -12.56
C GLN A 139 4.38 -5.67 -12.22
N ASN A 140 5.12 -6.53 -12.91
CA ASN A 140 5.17 -7.98 -12.68
C ASN A 140 3.80 -8.67 -12.72
N GLU A 141 2.94 -8.23 -13.67
CA GLU A 141 1.61 -8.81 -13.94
C GLU A 141 0.65 -8.78 -12.73
N TYR A 142 0.85 -7.82 -11.81
CA TYR A 142 -0.11 -7.57 -10.76
C TYR A 142 -1.21 -6.62 -11.23
N GLU A 143 -2.44 -6.88 -10.76
CA GLU A 143 -3.59 -6.01 -10.92
C GLU A 143 -4.30 -5.84 -9.59
N SER A 144 -4.77 -4.61 -9.30
CA SER A 144 -5.64 -4.34 -8.18
C SER A 144 -6.98 -3.77 -8.62
N SER A 145 -8.05 -4.10 -7.90
CA SER A 145 -9.40 -3.59 -8.19
C SER A 145 -10.05 -3.06 -6.93
N TYR A 146 -10.73 -1.94 -7.06
CA TYR A 146 -11.35 -1.16 -5.98
C TYR A 146 -12.80 -0.91 -6.36
N SER A 147 -13.76 -1.49 -5.63
CA SER A 147 -15.19 -1.43 -5.95
C SER A 147 -16.00 -0.70 -4.89
N HIS A 148 -17.24 -0.36 -5.23
CA HIS A 148 -18.23 0.35 -4.41
C HIS A 148 -17.85 1.79 -4.08
N LEU A 149 -17.04 2.43 -4.94
CA LEU A 149 -16.56 3.81 -4.74
C LEU A 149 -17.71 4.83 -4.74
N SER A 150 -17.62 5.85 -3.88
CA SER A 150 -18.50 7.03 -3.94
C SER A 150 -18.08 7.97 -5.07
N LYS A 151 -16.78 8.20 -5.23
CA LYS A 151 -16.17 8.98 -6.32
C LYS A 151 -14.75 8.55 -6.58
N TYR A 152 -14.21 8.92 -7.73
CA TYR A 152 -12.79 8.76 -8.05
C TYR A 152 -11.96 9.86 -7.42
N GLY A 153 -10.65 9.63 -7.28
CA GLY A 153 -9.68 10.64 -6.88
C GLY A 153 -9.47 11.70 -7.96
N ASN A 154 -8.97 12.86 -7.55
CA ASN A 154 -8.63 13.93 -8.49
C ASN A 154 -7.48 13.47 -9.41
N HIS A 155 -7.56 13.86 -10.70
CA HIS A 155 -6.57 13.54 -11.73
C HIS A 155 -6.38 12.03 -12.02
N VAL A 156 -7.28 11.18 -11.52
CA VAL A 156 -7.31 9.74 -11.85
C VAL A 156 -8.12 9.55 -13.12
N LEU A 157 -7.46 9.17 -14.21
CA LEU A 157 -8.06 8.98 -15.54
C LEU A 157 -7.52 7.68 -16.14
N LYS A 158 -8.33 7.02 -16.98
CA LYS A 158 -7.89 5.80 -17.72
C LYS A 158 -6.61 6.07 -18.52
N GLY A 159 -5.65 5.15 -18.46
CA GLY A 159 -4.34 5.25 -19.10
C GLY A 159 -3.32 6.14 -18.37
N LYS A 160 -3.72 6.83 -17.30
CA LYS A 160 -2.77 7.67 -16.51
C LYS A 160 -2.06 6.83 -15.44
N LYS A 161 -0.81 7.18 -15.19
CA LYS A 161 -0.01 6.60 -14.11
C LYS A 161 -0.46 7.14 -12.75
N VAL A 162 -0.41 6.30 -11.75
CA VAL A 162 -0.63 6.64 -10.34
C VAL A 162 0.55 6.16 -9.52
N GLN A 163 0.85 6.87 -8.44
CA GLN A 163 1.91 6.51 -7.50
C GLN A 163 1.36 5.74 -6.30
N GLN A 164 2.17 4.89 -5.71
CA GLN A 164 1.86 4.24 -4.43
C GLN A 164 1.50 5.29 -3.37
N GLY A 165 0.36 5.10 -2.69
CA GLY A 165 -0.14 6.04 -1.70
C GLY A 165 -0.93 7.22 -2.27
N GLN A 166 -1.02 7.37 -3.59
CA GLN A 166 -1.90 8.37 -4.20
C GLN A 166 -3.37 8.05 -3.92
N ILE A 167 -4.19 9.06 -3.59
CA ILE A 167 -5.64 8.90 -3.44
C ILE A 167 -6.25 8.65 -4.81
N ILE A 168 -6.86 7.47 -5.00
CA ILE A 168 -7.45 7.03 -6.26
C ILE A 168 -8.98 7.00 -6.23
N GLY A 169 -9.57 7.17 -5.07
CA GLY A 169 -11.02 7.19 -4.87
C GLY A 169 -11.41 7.27 -3.42
N TYR A 170 -12.68 7.14 -3.16
CA TYR A 170 -13.24 7.26 -1.82
C TYR A 170 -14.27 6.15 -1.59
N VAL A 171 -14.32 5.64 -0.38
CA VAL A 171 -15.28 4.61 0.03
C VAL A 171 -16.71 5.09 -0.21
N GLY A 172 -17.54 4.19 -0.71
CA GLY A 172 -18.96 4.40 -0.92
C GLY A 172 -19.77 3.15 -0.65
N SER A 173 -20.99 3.13 -1.17
CA SER A 173 -21.92 2.00 -1.09
C SER A 173 -22.63 1.81 -2.43
N THR A 174 -21.94 2.02 -3.55
CA THR A 174 -22.53 1.92 -4.89
C THR A 174 -22.56 0.47 -5.38
N GLY A 175 -23.55 0.11 -6.22
CA GLY A 175 -23.72 -1.24 -6.74
C GLY A 175 -24.33 -2.19 -5.71
N ALA A 176 -23.96 -3.48 -5.76
CA ALA A 176 -24.47 -4.51 -4.86
C ALA A 176 -23.75 -4.47 -3.49
N ALA A 177 -23.94 -3.40 -2.75
CA ALA A 177 -23.38 -3.17 -1.42
C ALA A 177 -24.48 -3.02 -0.38
N THR A 178 -24.32 -3.62 0.80
CA THR A 178 -25.26 -3.51 1.93
C THR A 178 -24.93 -2.36 2.88
N GLY A 179 -23.81 -1.70 2.68
CA GLY A 179 -23.34 -0.55 3.47
C GLY A 179 -21.97 -0.08 3.00
N PRO A 180 -21.46 1.03 3.56
CA PRO A 180 -20.19 1.59 3.15
C PRO A 180 -19.02 0.64 3.41
N HIS A 181 -18.32 0.26 2.35
CA HIS A 181 -17.09 -0.56 2.38
C HIS A 181 -16.33 -0.45 1.08
N LEU A 182 -15.06 -0.88 1.12
CA LEU A 182 -14.25 -1.13 -0.07
C LEU A 182 -14.19 -2.65 -0.30
N CYS A 183 -14.62 -3.12 -1.47
CA CYS A 183 -14.29 -4.47 -1.93
C CYS A 183 -13.00 -4.39 -2.75
N PHE A 184 -11.93 -4.95 -2.19
CA PHE A 184 -10.58 -4.91 -2.74
C PHE A 184 -10.14 -6.28 -3.24
N ARG A 185 -9.65 -6.32 -4.47
CA ARG A 185 -9.13 -7.54 -5.10
C ARG A 185 -7.72 -7.34 -5.59
N LEU A 186 -6.88 -8.35 -5.38
CA LEU A 186 -5.52 -8.43 -5.91
C LEU A 186 -5.40 -9.65 -6.82
N ARG A 187 -4.75 -9.48 -7.98
CA ARG A 187 -4.46 -10.54 -8.93
C ARG A 187 -2.98 -10.56 -9.28
N LYS A 188 -2.48 -11.72 -9.63
CA LYS A 188 -1.17 -11.92 -10.27
C LYS A 188 -1.35 -12.88 -11.42
N ASN A 189 -0.85 -12.54 -12.61
CA ASN A 189 -1.01 -13.33 -13.84
C ASN A 189 -2.48 -13.73 -14.07
N GLY A 190 -3.42 -12.79 -13.91
CA GLY A 190 -4.86 -13.02 -14.09
C GLY A 190 -5.55 -13.80 -12.96
N ARG A 191 -4.80 -14.46 -12.05
CA ARG A 191 -5.36 -15.25 -10.94
C ARG A 191 -5.52 -14.42 -9.68
N SER A 192 -6.67 -14.51 -9.01
CA SER A 192 -6.90 -13.83 -7.74
C SER A 192 -6.08 -14.45 -6.63
N ILE A 193 -5.39 -13.61 -5.87
CA ILE A 193 -4.61 -13.98 -4.69
C ILE A 193 -5.21 -13.32 -3.44
N ASN A 194 -5.01 -13.94 -2.28
CA ASN A 194 -5.55 -13.41 -1.02
C ASN A 194 -4.73 -12.19 -0.55
N PRO A 195 -5.31 -10.98 -0.53
CA PRO A 195 -4.59 -9.78 -0.09
C PRO A 195 -4.08 -9.83 1.35
N LEU A 196 -4.75 -10.59 2.23
CA LEU A 196 -4.41 -10.65 3.66
C LEU A 196 -3.15 -11.50 3.93
N SER A 197 -2.91 -12.52 3.11
CA SER A 197 -1.73 -13.37 3.20
C SER A 197 -0.63 -13.00 2.19
N PHE A 198 -0.90 -11.99 1.35
CA PHE A 198 0.05 -11.55 0.35
C PHE A 198 1.28 -10.89 1.00
N GLN A 199 2.44 -11.44 0.71
CA GLN A 199 3.72 -10.84 1.09
C GLN A 199 4.21 -9.96 -0.07
N SER A 200 4.22 -8.64 0.17
CA SER A 200 4.72 -7.69 -0.82
C SER A 200 6.19 -7.95 -1.11
N PRO A 201 6.59 -8.12 -2.36
CA PRO A 201 8.00 -8.08 -2.73
C PRO A 201 8.67 -6.78 -2.25
N GLY A 202 9.98 -6.82 -2.08
CA GLY A 202 10.80 -5.62 -1.93
C GLY A 202 10.69 -4.73 -3.17
N GLY A 203 10.96 -3.45 -3.03
CA GLY A 203 11.22 -2.58 -4.17
C GLY A 203 12.51 -3.00 -4.89
N PRO A 204 12.87 -2.35 -5.99
CA PRO A 204 14.12 -2.64 -6.69
C PRO A 204 15.31 -2.33 -5.78
N ASP A 205 16.21 -3.30 -5.66
CA ASP A 205 17.49 -3.12 -4.97
C ASP A 205 18.40 -2.14 -5.72
N LEU A 206 19.44 -1.69 -5.06
CA LEU A 206 20.45 -0.85 -5.72
C LEU A 206 21.15 -1.64 -6.84
N GLU A 207 21.24 -1.02 -8.00
CA GLU A 207 22.03 -1.54 -9.11
C GLU A 207 23.51 -1.53 -8.74
N GLU A 208 24.31 -2.44 -9.29
CA GLU A 208 25.74 -2.58 -8.97
C GLU A 208 26.53 -1.28 -9.13
N GLY A 209 26.22 -0.48 -10.18
CA GLY A 209 26.83 0.84 -10.38
C GLY A 209 26.53 1.83 -9.25
N SER A 210 25.35 1.76 -8.67
CA SER A 210 24.93 2.63 -7.56
C SER A 210 25.44 2.15 -6.20
N LYS A 211 25.73 0.85 -6.04
CA LYS A 211 26.27 0.28 -4.80
C LYS A 211 27.67 0.81 -4.46
N LYS A 212 28.46 1.19 -5.48
CA LYS A 212 29.81 1.77 -5.27
C LYS A 212 29.75 3.17 -4.65
N ALA A 213 28.66 3.91 -4.88
CA ALA A 213 28.44 5.24 -4.32
C ALA A 213 27.60 5.23 -3.04
N PHE A 214 27.05 4.08 -2.67
CA PHE A 214 26.24 3.83 -1.48
C PHE A 214 27.13 3.49 -0.27
#